data_01a5b83f774a5f5adf57de477ee23674
#
_entry.id   01a5b83f774a5f5adf57de477ee23674
#
_cell.length_a   1.000
_cell.length_b   1.000
_cell.length_c   1.000
_cell.angle_alpha   90.00
_cell.angle_beta   90.00
_cell.angle_gamma   90.00
#
_symmetry.space_group_name_H-M   'P 1'
#
loop_
_entity.id
_entity.type
_entity.pdbx_description
1 polymer ?
#
loop_
_entity_poly.entity_id
_entity_poly.type
_entity_poly.pdbx_seq_one_letter_code
_entity_poly.pdbx_strand_id
1 'polypeptide(L)'
;LEDLIRFNEAHAAQELDLFDQELLKKAQAKGTLEEPAYQQARAHCLSATRTNGIDAVLAAHRLDALVTLTQGPAWLIDPVNGDLDTGGCSSPPAIAGYPHITVPAGQYRGLPIGLSFFASAFSEGTLIKLASGFEHVAPSRPRPALAGQAGGNNDWIV
;
A
#
# COMPACT_ATOMS: atom_id res chain seq x y z
N LEU A 1 12.34 -19.07 -5.79
CA LEU A 1 11.50 -18.96 -4.59
C LEU A 1 11.80 -20.08 -3.59
N GLU A 2 11.96 -21.32 -4.08
CA GLU A 2 12.29 -22.48 -3.24
C GLU A 2 13.57 -22.29 -2.40
N ASP A 3 14.61 -21.69 -2.97
CA ASP A 3 15.85 -21.43 -2.24
C ASP A 3 15.68 -20.44 -1.09
N LEU A 4 14.81 -19.43 -1.27
CA LEU A 4 14.43 -18.49 -0.21
C LEU A 4 13.66 -19.19 0.91
N ILE A 5 12.71 -20.05 0.54
CA ILE A 5 11.94 -20.82 1.53
C ILE A 5 12.88 -21.70 2.36
N ARG A 6 13.81 -22.42 1.71
CA ARG A 6 14.79 -23.26 2.40
C ARG A 6 15.75 -22.45 3.29
N PHE A 7 16.17 -21.28 2.82
CA PHE A 7 17.00 -20.38 3.64
C PHE A 7 16.27 -19.95 4.92
N ASN A 8 15.03 -19.48 4.79
CA ASN A 8 14.24 -19.06 5.94
C ASN A 8 14.00 -20.23 6.92
N GLU A 9 13.74 -21.44 6.42
CA GLU A 9 13.60 -22.63 7.27
C GLU A 9 14.88 -23.00 8.00
N ALA A 10 16.03 -22.87 7.34
CA ALA A 10 17.33 -23.13 7.95
C ALA A 10 17.70 -22.09 9.02
N HIS A 11 17.13 -20.89 8.94
CA HIS A 11 17.36 -19.78 9.88
C HIS A 11 16.10 -19.41 10.66
N ALA A 12 15.18 -20.37 10.85
CA ALA A 12 13.84 -20.12 11.39
C ALA A 12 13.83 -19.34 12.73
N ALA A 13 14.80 -19.56 13.59
CA ALA A 13 14.91 -18.84 14.86
C ALA A 13 15.18 -17.33 14.71
N GLN A 14 15.59 -16.87 13.52
CA GLN A 14 15.88 -15.47 13.21
C GLN A 14 14.88 -14.87 12.21
N GLU A 15 14.42 -15.68 11.25
CA GLU A 15 13.61 -15.24 10.12
C GLU A 15 12.10 -15.49 10.30
N LEU A 16 11.73 -16.49 11.13
CA LEU A 16 10.34 -16.90 11.30
C LEU A 16 9.87 -16.78 12.78
N ASP A 17 10.52 -15.93 13.57
CA ASP A 17 10.18 -15.75 14.99
C ASP A 17 8.81 -15.09 15.19
N LEU A 18 8.44 -14.14 14.32
CA LEU A 18 7.20 -13.38 14.41
C LEU A 18 6.15 -13.79 13.36
N PHE A 19 6.59 -14.21 12.16
CA PHE A 19 5.71 -14.53 11.04
C PHE A 19 6.18 -15.82 10.34
N ASP A 20 5.24 -16.67 9.97
CA ASP A 20 5.51 -17.81 9.09
C ASP A 20 5.54 -17.36 7.63
N GLN A 21 6.00 -18.24 6.75
CA GLN A 21 6.11 -18.02 5.30
C GLN A 21 5.08 -18.80 4.46
N GLU A 22 3.88 -19.02 4.99
CA GLU A 22 2.86 -19.81 4.31
C GLU A 22 2.45 -19.27 2.95
N LEU A 23 2.51 -17.94 2.74
CA LEU A 23 2.24 -17.33 1.43
C LEU A 23 3.30 -17.66 0.39
N LEU A 24 4.59 -17.70 0.78
CA LEU A 24 5.68 -18.12 -0.08
C LEU A 24 5.53 -19.59 -0.48
N LYS A 25 5.19 -20.46 0.49
CA LYS A 25 4.93 -21.89 0.24
C LYS A 25 3.73 -22.09 -0.69
N LYS A 26 2.62 -21.35 -0.47
CA LYS A 26 1.46 -21.37 -1.36
C LYS A 26 1.78 -20.86 -2.77
N ALA A 27 2.63 -19.84 -2.89
CA ALA A 27 3.08 -19.33 -4.18
C ALA A 27 3.99 -20.35 -4.90
N GLN A 28 4.92 -20.99 -4.19
CA GLN A 28 5.81 -22.02 -4.74
C GLN A 28 5.03 -23.25 -5.25
N ALA A 29 3.93 -23.59 -4.60
CA ALA A 29 3.07 -24.69 -5.01
C ALA A 29 2.18 -24.40 -6.23
N LYS A 30 2.18 -23.17 -6.77
CA LYS A 30 1.45 -22.81 -8.00
C LYS A 30 2.19 -23.30 -9.23
N GLY A 31 1.44 -23.53 -10.29
CA GLY A 31 1.98 -23.91 -11.57
C GLY A 31 2.56 -22.76 -12.39
N THR A 32 2.69 -22.99 -13.70
CA THR A 32 3.33 -22.02 -14.61
C THR A 32 2.40 -20.85 -14.96
N LEU A 33 2.98 -19.78 -15.51
CA LEU A 33 2.23 -18.60 -15.95
C LEU A 33 1.37 -18.87 -17.21
N GLU A 34 1.56 -20.01 -17.86
CA GLU A 34 0.80 -20.46 -19.03
C GLU A 34 -0.49 -21.20 -18.63
N GLU A 35 -0.66 -21.54 -17.36
CA GLU A 35 -1.87 -22.23 -16.92
C GLU A 35 -3.13 -21.39 -17.14
N PRO A 36 -4.21 -22.00 -17.67
CA PRO A 36 -5.46 -21.30 -17.93
C PRO A 36 -6.03 -20.59 -16.69
N ALA A 37 -5.92 -21.21 -15.52
CA ALA A 37 -6.37 -20.63 -14.26
C ALA A 37 -5.64 -19.33 -13.93
N TYR A 38 -4.32 -19.27 -14.11
CA TYR A 38 -3.54 -18.05 -13.93
C TYR A 38 -3.93 -16.99 -14.96
N GLN A 39 -4.02 -17.36 -16.24
CA GLN A 39 -4.37 -16.42 -17.32
C GLN A 39 -5.76 -15.81 -17.12
N GLN A 40 -6.75 -16.62 -16.72
CA GLN A 40 -8.10 -16.15 -16.41
C GLN A 40 -8.11 -15.20 -15.20
N ALA A 41 -7.45 -15.58 -14.11
CA ALA A 41 -7.35 -14.74 -12.91
C ALA A 41 -6.68 -13.40 -13.22
N ARG A 42 -5.57 -13.42 -13.98
CA ARG A 42 -4.86 -12.20 -14.41
C ARG A 42 -5.74 -11.32 -15.29
N ALA A 43 -6.41 -11.90 -16.28
CA ALA A 43 -7.31 -11.16 -17.18
C ALA A 43 -8.47 -10.53 -16.40
N HIS A 44 -9.06 -11.27 -15.45
CA HIS A 44 -10.10 -10.74 -14.57
C HIS A 44 -9.61 -9.56 -13.73
N CYS A 45 -8.46 -9.69 -13.07
CA CYS A 45 -7.85 -8.64 -12.27
C CYS A 45 -7.59 -7.37 -13.09
N LEU A 46 -6.99 -7.51 -14.28
CA LEU A 46 -6.71 -6.38 -15.16
C LEU A 46 -8.01 -5.73 -15.67
N SER A 47 -9.00 -6.50 -16.06
CA SER A 47 -10.29 -5.97 -16.49
C SER A 47 -11.00 -5.21 -15.37
N ALA A 48 -11.04 -5.78 -14.17
CA ALA A 48 -11.70 -5.18 -13.01
C ALA A 48 -11.02 -3.88 -12.55
N THR A 49 -9.70 -3.78 -12.64
CA THR A 49 -8.96 -2.60 -12.17
C THR A 49 -8.75 -1.54 -13.23
N ARG A 50 -8.65 -1.91 -14.52
CA ARG A 50 -8.47 -0.99 -15.66
C ARG A 50 -9.81 -0.58 -16.24
N THR A 51 -10.25 -1.29 -17.26
CA THR A 51 -11.40 -0.94 -18.12
C THR A 51 -12.71 -0.82 -17.34
N ASN A 52 -12.96 -1.69 -16.37
CA ASN A 52 -14.16 -1.68 -15.53
C ASN A 52 -13.93 -1.04 -14.15
N GLY A 53 -12.76 -0.50 -13.91
CA GLY A 53 -12.35 0.16 -12.66
C GLY A 53 -11.90 1.59 -12.89
N ILE A 54 -10.60 1.83 -12.76
CA ILE A 54 -10.01 3.18 -12.79
C ILE A 54 -10.40 3.94 -14.07
N ASP A 55 -10.23 3.32 -15.25
CA ASP A 55 -10.52 3.98 -16.52
C ASP A 55 -12.00 4.34 -16.66
N ALA A 56 -12.90 3.44 -16.23
CA ALA A 56 -14.33 3.69 -16.28
C ALA A 56 -14.73 4.88 -15.41
N VAL A 57 -14.21 4.98 -14.19
CA VAL A 57 -14.52 6.07 -13.27
C VAL A 57 -13.97 7.40 -13.79
N LEU A 58 -12.71 7.42 -14.23
CA LEU A 58 -12.10 8.62 -14.80
C LEU A 58 -12.90 9.13 -16.00
N ALA A 59 -13.27 8.24 -16.93
CA ALA A 59 -14.04 8.59 -18.12
C ALA A 59 -15.46 9.07 -17.78
N ALA A 60 -16.19 8.35 -16.94
CA ALA A 60 -17.57 8.68 -16.58
C ALA A 60 -17.71 10.04 -15.91
N HIS A 61 -16.72 10.43 -15.11
CA HIS A 61 -16.72 11.68 -14.35
C HIS A 61 -15.79 12.75 -14.94
N ARG A 62 -15.11 12.48 -16.05
CA ARG A 62 -14.14 13.38 -16.70
C ARG A 62 -13.08 13.88 -15.70
N LEU A 63 -12.45 12.92 -14.99
CA LEU A 63 -11.45 13.19 -13.97
C LEU A 63 -10.04 12.99 -14.52
N ASP A 64 -9.10 13.79 -14.03
CA ASP A 64 -7.67 13.66 -14.34
C ASP A 64 -6.99 12.63 -13.44
N ALA A 65 -7.50 12.43 -12.22
CA ALA A 65 -6.99 11.47 -11.24
C ALA A 65 -8.06 11.13 -10.18
N LEU A 66 -7.83 10.03 -9.47
CA LEU A 66 -8.53 9.66 -8.24
C LEU A 66 -7.66 10.02 -7.04
N VAL A 67 -8.28 10.47 -5.96
CA VAL A 67 -7.59 10.86 -4.74
C VAL A 67 -8.26 10.24 -3.52
N THR A 68 -7.44 9.75 -2.59
CA THR A 68 -7.91 9.18 -1.32
C THR A 68 -6.78 9.10 -0.30
N LEU A 69 -7.08 8.76 0.95
CA LEU A 69 -6.04 8.45 1.93
C LEU A 69 -5.25 7.21 1.47
N THR A 70 -3.93 7.28 1.63
CA THR A 70 -3.04 6.17 1.23
C THR A 70 -3.35 4.91 2.02
N GLN A 71 -3.45 5.08 3.34
CA GLN A 71 -3.77 4.03 4.32
C GLN A 71 -4.19 4.71 5.62
N GLY A 72 -4.79 3.96 6.53
CA GLY A 72 -5.01 4.40 7.90
C GLY A 72 -3.69 4.68 8.64
N PRO A 73 -3.74 5.29 9.83
CA PRO A 73 -2.54 5.49 10.64
C PRO A 73 -1.90 4.16 11.02
N ALA A 74 -0.58 4.21 11.28
CA ALA A 74 0.14 3.04 11.78
C ALA A 74 -0.52 2.49 13.07
N TRP A 75 -0.44 1.18 13.24
CA TRP A 75 -0.97 0.47 14.41
C TRP A 75 0.15 -0.26 15.16
N LEU A 76 -0.17 -0.73 16.36
CA LEU A 76 0.75 -1.55 17.13
C LEU A 76 0.74 -2.99 16.60
N ILE A 77 1.91 -3.62 16.60
CA ILE A 77 2.03 -5.06 16.35
C ILE A 77 1.35 -5.78 17.52
N ASP A 78 0.37 -6.62 17.20
CA ASP A 78 -0.35 -7.43 18.20
C ASP A 78 -0.15 -8.92 17.90
N PRO A 79 0.78 -9.59 18.59
CA PRO A 79 1.07 -11.01 18.35
C PRO A 79 -0.04 -11.95 18.85
N VAL A 80 -1.03 -11.45 19.62
CA VAL A 80 -2.12 -12.26 20.17
C VAL A 80 -3.37 -12.19 19.30
N ASN A 81 -3.80 -10.98 18.92
CA ASN A 81 -5.06 -10.77 18.17
C ASN A 81 -4.81 -10.54 16.69
N GLY A 82 -3.58 -10.36 16.26
CA GLY A 82 -3.20 -9.99 14.91
C GLY A 82 -3.27 -8.48 14.66
N ASP A 83 -2.71 -8.07 13.54
CA ASP A 83 -2.62 -6.66 13.15
C ASP A 83 -3.99 -6.08 12.77
N LEU A 84 -4.26 -4.85 13.22
CA LEU A 84 -5.44 -4.09 12.82
C LEU A 84 -5.18 -3.33 11.51
N ASP A 85 -5.18 -4.04 10.39
CA ASP A 85 -5.10 -3.38 9.07
C ASP A 85 -6.43 -2.70 8.74
N THR A 86 -6.39 -1.38 8.63
CA THR A 86 -7.55 -0.55 8.25
C THR A 86 -7.74 -0.43 6.75
N GLY A 87 -6.94 -1.15 5.97
CA GLY A 87 -6.93 -1.09 4.52
C GLY A 87 -6.26 0.16 3.95
N GLY A 88 -6.04 0.12 2.64
CA GLY A 88 -5.40 1.21 1.88
C GLY A 88 -5.84 1.21 0.42
N CYS A 89 -5.36 2.19 -0.33
CA CYS A 89 -5.75 2.40 -1.72
C CYS A 89 -4.74 1.85 -2.75
N SER A 90 -3.68 1.20 -2.32
CA SER A 90 -2.58 0.78 -3.21
C SER A 90 -2.93 -0.38 -4.15
N SER A 91 -3.83 -1.27 -3.74
CA SER A 91 -4.14 -2.49 -4.51
C SER A 91 -4.71 -2.23 -5.91
N PRO A 92 -5.72 -1.39 -6.14
CA PRO A 92 -6.26 -1.18 -7.48
C PRO A 92 -5.22 -0.65 -8.48
N PRO A 93 -4.45 0.43 -8.22
CA PRO A 93 -3.44 0.89 -9.15
C PRO A 93 -2.27 -0.10 -9.29
N ALA A 94 -1.87 -0.83 -8.24
CA ALA A 94 -0.82 -1.84 -8.31
C ALA A 94 -1.23 -3.01 -9.23
N ILE A 95 -2.43 -3.54 -9.08
CA ILE A 95 -2.97 -4.60 -9.94
C ILE A 95 -3.11 -4.12 -11.38
N ALA A 96 -3.59 -2.89 -11.57
CA ALA A 96 -3.69 -2.27 -12.88
C ALA A 96 -2.32 -2.03 -13.54
N GLY A 97 -1.24 -1.90 -12.76
CA GLY A 97 0.06 -1.43 -13.25
C GLY A 97 -0.01 0.04 -13.65
N TYR A 98 -0.79 0.84 -12.93
CA TYR A 98 -0.98 2.26 -13.14
C TYR A 98 -0.18 3.10 -12.16
N PRO A 99 0.20 4.33 -12.55
CA PRO A 99 0.96 5.21 -11.69
C PRO A 99 0.17 5.63 -10.45
N HIS A 100 0.88 5.66 -9.32
CA HIS A 100 0.35 6.01 -8.01
C HIS A 100 1.41 6.81 -7.25
N ILE A 101 1.06 7.96 -6.71
CA ILE A 101 1.93 8.82 -5.92
C ILE A 101 1.27 9.14 -4.58
N THR A 102 2.09 9.15 -3.53
CA THR A 102 1.66 9.51 -2.18
C THR A 102 2.42 10.73 -1.69
N VAL A 103 1.71 11.64 -1.06
CA VAL A 103 2.27 12.83 -0.40
C VAL A 103 1.79 12.93 1.05
N PRO A 104 2.54 13.58 1.94
CA PRO A 104 2.09 13.80 3.32
C PRO A 104 0.80 14.62 3.36
N ALA A 105 -0.19 14.16 4.16
CA ALA A 105 -1.50 14.81 4.29
C ALA A 105 -1.78 15.33 5.71
N GLY A 106 -0.81 15.20 6.61
CA GLY A 106 -0.95 15.62 8.00
C GLY A 106 -0.79 14.46 8.98
N GLN A 107 -1.46 14.57 10.12
CA GLN A 107 -1.36 13.57 11.19
C GLN A 107 -2.74 13.29 11.79
N TYR A 108 -2.91 12.06 12.25
CA TYR A 108 -4.01 11.68 13.12
C TYR A 108 -3.44 11.17 14.44
N ARG A 109 -3.74 11.85 15.54
CA ARG A 109 -3.18 11.54 16.88
C ARG A 109 -1.65 11.45 16.90
N GLY A 110 -0.97 12.34 16.16
CA GLY A 110 0.50 12.36 16.07
C GLY A 110 1.10 11.35 15.08
N LEU A 111 0.31 10.44 14.53
CA LEU A 111 0.75 9.47 13.51
C LEU A 111 0.57 10.05 12.11
N PRO A 112 1.59 10.00 11.23
CA PRO A 112 1.50 10.55 9.90
C PRO A 112 0.50 9.79 9.03
N ILE A 113 -0.23 10.52 8.19
CA ILE A 113 -1.10 9.97 7.15
C ILE A 113 -0.70 10.52 5.79
N GLY A 114 -0.91 9.72 4.74
CA GLY A 114 -0.64 10.07 3.36
C GLY A 114 -1.91 10.29 2.56
N LEU A 115 -1.84 11.16 1.56
CA LEU A 115 -2.82 11.31 0.50
C LEU A 115 -2.25 10.74 -0.78
N SER A 116 -3.02 9.89 -1.45
CA SER A 116 -2.63 9.24 -2.69
C SER A 116 -3.40 9.79 -3.87
N PHE A 117 -2.68 9.94 -4.98
CA PHE A 117 -3.24 10.23 -6.30
C PHE A 117 -2.87 9.09 -7.24
N PHE A 118 -3.83 8.60 -8.02
CA PHE A 118 -3.58 7.59 -9.04
C PHE A 118 -4.52 7.80 -10.23
N ALA A 119 -4.09 7.38 -11.41
CA ALA A 119 -4.84 7.55 -12.63
C ALA A 119 -4.53 6.44 -13.65
N SER A 120 -4.94 6.59 -14.90
CA SER A 120 -4.68 5.64 -15.97
C SER A 120 -3.18 5.55 -16.34
N ALA A 121 -2.83 4.59 -17.18
CA ALA A 121 -1.47 4.39 -17.64
C ALA A 121 -0.83 5.67 -18.22
N PHE A 122 0.46 5.86 -17.94
CA PHE A 122 1.28 6.99 -18.45
C PHE A 122 0.81 8.38 -18.02
N SER A 123 0.13 8.49 -16.89
CA SER A 123 -0.32 9.78 -16.32
C SER A 123 0.60 10.35 -15.23
N GLU A 124 1.85 9.88 -15.14
CA GLU A 124 2.82 10.27 -14.12
C GLU A 124 3.00 11.80 -14.05
N GLY A 125 3.11 12.47 -15.21
CA GLY A 125 3.24 13.93 -15.27
C GLY A 125 2.07 14.68 -14.64
N THR A 126 0.84 14.19 -14.85
CA THR A 126 -0.37 14.75 -14.23
C THR A 126 -0.36 14.51 -12.73
N LEU A 127 -0.01 13.31 -12.29
CA LEU A 127 0.04 12.97 -10.87
C LEU A 127 1.09 13.77 -10.11
N ILE A 128 2.29 13.96 -10.70
CA ILE A 128 3.34 14.80 -10.11
C ILE A 128 2.87 16.25 -9.96
N LYS A 129 2.19 16.79 -10.99
CA LYS A 129 1.64 18.14 -10.94
C LYS A 129 0.59 18.29 -9.82
N LEU A 130 -0.33 17.35 -9.68
CA LEU A 130 -1.35 17.36 -8.64
C LEU A 130 -0.75 17.21 -7.25
N ALA A 131 0.16 16.26 -7.07
CA ALA A 131 0.87 16.00 -5.82
C ALA A 131 1.68 17.23 -5.38
N SER A 132 2.47 17.83 -6.29
CA SER A 132 3.24 19.05 -6.01
C SER A 132 2.33 20.23 -5.68
N GLY A 133 1.20 20.40 -6.39
CA GLY A 133 0.21 21.42 -6.07
C GLY A 133 -0.38 21.25 -4.68
N PHE A 134 -0.67 20.01 -4.27
CA PHE A 134 -1.14 19.71 -2.93
C PHE A 134 -0.08 20.03 -1.87
N GLU A 135 1.17 19.57 -2.06
CA GLU A 135 2.26 19.85 -1.11
C GLU A 135 2.55 21.35 -0.94
N HIS A 136 2.30 22.15 -1.98
CA HIS A 136 2.49 23.59 -1.90
C HIS A 136 1.49 24.27 -0.94
N VAL A 137 0.29 23.73 -0.81
CA VAL A 137 -0.78 24.31 0.04
C VAL A 137 -1.01 23.53 1.33
N ALA A 138 -0.53 22.28 1.40
CA ALA A 138 -0.68 21.42 2.57
C ALA A 138 0.30 21.82 3.68
N PRO A 139 -0.01 21.49 4.95
CA PRO A 139 0.95 21.64 6.04
C PRO A 139 2.24 20.87 5.75
N SER A 140 3.38 21.45 6.07
CA SER A 140 4.67 20.76 5.96
C SER A 140 4.65 19.47 6.78
N ARG A 141 5.33 18.44 6.25
CA ARG A 141 5.51 17.17 6.97
C ARG A 141 6.17 17.44 8.33
N PRO A 142 5.51 17.13 9.45
CA PRO A 142 6.13 17.26 10.76
C PRO A 142 7.30 16.27 10.90
N ARG A 143 8.34 16.67 11.61
CA ARG A 143 9.43 15.76 11.94
C ARG A 143 8.92 14.73 12.95
N PRO A 144 9.24 13.44 12.80
CA PRO A 144 8.88 12.44 13.79
C PRO A 144 9.57 12.76 15.13
N ALA A 145 8.80 12.74 16.20
CA ALA A 145 9.35 12.77 17.56
C ALA A 145 9.65 11.33 17.96
N LEU A 146 10.93 10.99 18.08
CA LEU A 146 11.35 9.69 18.59
C LEU A 146 11.18 9.65 20.12
N ALA A 147 10.77 8.50 20.66
CA ALA A 147 10.66 8.29 22.09
C ALA A 147 12.02 8.62 22.77
N GLY A 148 12.01 9.53 23.75
CA GLY A 148 13.22 10.05 24.41
C GLY A 148 13.70 11.42 23.94
N GLN A 149 13.16 11.98 22.84
CA GLN A 149 13.46 13.34 22.38
C GLN A 149 12.30 14.33 22.63
N ALA A 150 11.13 13.84 23.02
CA ALA A 150 10.01 14.68 23.40
C ALA A 150 10.12 15.01 24.89
N GLY A 151 10.64 16.18 25.20
CA GLY A 151 10.41 16.81 26.50
C GLY A 151 8.93 17.20 26.61
N GLY A 152 8.14 16.43 27.33
CA GLY A 152 6.78 16.81 27.70
C GLY A 152 5.70 15.85 27.22
N ASN A 153 5.03 15.26 28.21
CA ASN A 153 3.78 14.50 28.21
C ASN A 153 3.71 13.22 27.36
N ASN A 154 3.97 12.14 28.02
CA ASN A 154 3.62 10.77 27.60
C ASN A 154 2.08 10.57 27.72
N ASP A 155 1.29 11.16 26.83
CA ASP A 155 -0.15 10.87 26.71
C ASP A 155 -0.40 9.74 25.68
N TRP A 156 0.49 8.74 25.64
CA TRP A 156 0.38 7.58 24.73
C TRP A 156 -0.18 6.34 25.44
N ILE A 157 -0.99 6.50 26.46
CA ILE A 157 -1.69 5.38 27.07
C ILE A 157 -3.18 5.66 26.98
N VAL A 158 -3.82 5.05 25.98
CA VAL A 158 -5.02 4.18 26.03
C VAL A 158 -5.30 3.67 24.63
#